data_b3f8c376a5a37527a0075653a01526af
#
_entry.id   b3f8c376a5a37527a0075653a01526af
#
_cell.length_a   1.000
_cell.length_b   1.000
_cell.length_c   1.000
_cell.angle_alpha   90.00
_cell.angle_beta   90.00
_cell.angle_gamma   90.00
#
_symmetry.space_group_name_H-M   'P 1'
#
loop_
_entity.id
_entity.type
_entity.pdbx_description
1 polymer ?
#
loop_
_entity_poly.entity_id
_entity_poly.type
_entity_poly.pdbx_seq_one_letter_code
_entity_poly.pdbx_strand_id
1 'polypeptide(L)'
;MKQAFARKALKTALFASMVSVLPLAAASGAHAQSYARLVVIGDSLSDNGNLYTATATPTSPPYNKRYTNDRVWAEYLTGGLQGWYTAMSYTSGSIDLAWGGARSDSASNSNGPIPGTPSQLAYYLGHGGTFGANDVASVWIGANDIFQGLPAAAASPSNATTLMTGVSGAAAVNAAGQAGQLAAAGARTIIVMNLPDLGSTPQFSGSATTSAIATYSSTVFNTALDTGLKAQAAAHPGTSFVEVDINSAFHAIMANPSAFGLGNVGQACVLVTACVTGGLSAQNSYLFWDTVHPTETGHKLVAAMVAQYLYTPSLASGAGMIADEAYETRRANGALLADELHVVHGSDGDNRFFVSAVGDDAARNTTVSTQATIGGATTATAVKAYDYSLSGFHAGAVHSAGGNLSFGVAMTALHGKARAFMVSANPTDVSFDLGLDWRMGGHFVSLSGGAGFASFGDFRRSTLVGPLTEGRNEVKAQSASVEVQAGCDRDMGGWTLTPLVRLSHVDGKMSGFSELGPLAAVAYSDRDVNATSGAAELRAAGHLGEKVGFDAVIGYEGVLGGKEGDLKGRLISNTALPFDEPMGKVGSTGALVGLGVSMKVARFDLKASYRGTFGSQSRRDQAAMLTLSKAF
;
A
#
# COMPACT_ATOMS: atom_id res chain seq x y z
N MET A 1 32.37 -46.54 39.76
CA MET A 1 30.91 -46.24 39.82
C MET A 1 30.61 -44.72 39.83
N LYS A 2 31.49 -43.81 40.17
CA LYS A 2 31.23 -42.34 40.19
C LYS A 2 31.37 -41.61 38.86
N GLN A 3 32.04 -42.18 37.87
CA GLN A 3 32.22 -41.54 36.53
C GLN A 3 31.07 -41.86 35.54
N ALA A 4 30.28 -42.88 35.75
CA ALA A 4 29.15 -43.25 34.91
C ALA A 4 27.88 -42.40 35.18
N PHE A 5 27.76 -41.85 36.39
CA PHE A 5 26.63 -41.00 36.77
C PHE A 5 26.74 -39.56 36.22
N ALA A 6 27.95 -39.02 36.09
CA ALA A 6 28.16 -37.65 35.56
C ALA A 6 27.89 -37.54 34.06
N ARG A 7 28.13 -38.62 33.29
CA ARG A 7 27.85 -38.62 31.83
C ARG A 7 26.37 -38.78 31.49
N LYS A 8 25.55 -39.35 32.37
CA LYS A 8 24.10 -39.48 32.17
C LYS A 8 23.36 -38.19 32.53
N ALA A 9 23.82 -37.46 33.54
CA ALA A 9 23.25 -36.16 33.93
C ALA A 9 23.54 -35.05 32.90
N LEU A 10 24.69 -35.08 32.20
CA LEU A 10 25.04 -34.07 31.17
C LEU A 10 24.23 -34.26 29.88
N LYS A 11 23.82 -35.50 29.54
CA LYS A 11 22.99 -35.79 28.37
C LYS A 11 21.53 -35.41 28.57
N THR A 12 21.03 -35.37 29.79
CA THR A 12 19.66 -34.98 30.09
C THR A 12 19.52 -33.48 30.30
N ALA A 13 20.58 -32.79 30.71
CA ALA A 13 20.59 -31.33 30.88
C ALA A 13 20.68 -30.57 29.57
N LEU A 14 21.28 -31.13 28.50
CA LEU A 14 21.35 -30.47 27.20
C LEU A 14 20.03 -30.53 26.38
N PHE A 15 19.16 -31.49 26.69
CA PHE A 15 17.84 -31.63 26.04
C PHE A 15 16.71 -30.88 26.76
N ALA A 16 16.89 -30.54 28.04
CA ALA A 16 15.88 -29.88 28.85
C ALA A 16 15.94 -28.34 28.84
N SER A 17 17.01 -27.74 28.29
CA SER A 17 17.18 -26.28 28.23
C SER A 17 16.77 -25.64 26.89
N MET A 18 16.25 -26.42 25.93
CA MET A 18 15.77 -25.87 24.65
C MET A 18 14.27 -25.70 24.53
N VAL A 19 13.49 -25.84 25.60
CA VAL A 19 12.01 -25.83 25.53
C VAL A 19 11.37 -24.74 26.43
N SER A 20 12.04 -23.63 26.68
CA SER A 20 11.36 -22.55 27.42
C SER A 20 11.84 -21.14 27.05
N VAL A 21 11.76 -20.79 25.78
CA VAL A 21 11.63 -19.39 25.38
C VAL A 21 10.56 -19.35 24.29
N LEU A 22 9.30 -19.43 24.70
CA LEU A 22 8.22 -18.81 23.93
C LEU A 22 8.37 -17.30 24.15
N PRO A 23 8.81 -16.51 23.17
CA PRO A 23 8.56 -15.10 23.26
C PRO A 23 7.04 -14.92 23.13
N LEU A 24 6.40 -14.43 24.18
CA LEU A 24 5.13 -13.74 24.04
C LEU A 24 5.41 -12.61 23.04
N ALA A 25 5.12 -12.86 21.77
CA ALA A 25 5.06 -11.82 20.78
C ALA A 25 3.96 -10.87 21.27
N ALA A 26 4.37 -9.73 21.83
CA ALA A 26 3.48 -8.61 21.94
C ALA A 26 2.99 -8.35 20.51
N ALA A 27 1.72 -8.62 20.25
CA ALA A 27 1.08 -8.17 19.03
C ALA A 27 1.30 -6.65 18.99
N SER A 28 2.15 -6.19 18.09
CA SER A 28 2.21 -4.78 17.75
C SER A 28 0.79 -4.42 17.33
N GLY A 29 0.12 -3.57 18.11
CA GLY A 29 -1.25 -3.20 17.87
C GLY A 29 -1.37 -2.67 16.45
N ALA A 30 -2.31 -3.23 15.69
CA ALA A 30 -2.68 -2.68 14.41
C ALA A 30 -3.14 -1.24 14.64
N HIS A 31 -2.39 -0.27 14.14
CA HIS A 31 -2.84 1.11 14.13
C HIS A 31 -3.89 1.25 13.02
N ALA A 32 -5.16 1.07 13.41
CA ALA A 32 -6.27 1.41 12.55
C ALA A 32 -6.27 2.92 12.34
N GLN A 33 -6.19 3.38 11.09
CA GLN A 33 -6.40 4.78 10.78
C GLN A 33 -7.88 5.09 10.94
N SER A 34 -8.27 5.64 12.08
CA SER A 34 -9.65 5.97 12.39
C SER A 34 -9.79 7.46 12.69
N TYR A 35 -10.79 8.05 12.08
CA TYR A 35 -11.22 9.40 12.38
C TYR A 35 -12.50 9.36 13.21
N ALA A 36 -12.59 10.21 14.22
CA ALA A 36 -13.71 10.20 15.16
C ALA A 36 -15.01 10.71 14.49
N ARG A 37 -14.87 11.73 13.64
CA ARG A 37 -16.00 12.35 12.93
C ARG A 37 -15.54 13.22 11.76
N LEU A 38 -16.51 13.61 10.92
CA LEU A 38 -16.35 14.54 9.81
C LEU A 38 -17.18 15.81 10.07
N VAL A 39 -16.58 16.99 9.94
CA VAL A 39 -17.26 18.28 9.96
C VAL A 39 -17.21 18.87 8.56
N VAL A 40 -18.35 19.03 7.91
CA VAL A 40 -18.48 19.42 6.50
C VAL A 40 -18.88 20.88 6.38
N ILE A 41 -18.11 21.64 5.62
CA ILE A 41 -18.39 23.01 5.19
C ILE A 41 -18.39 23.04 3.66
N GLY A 42 -19.40 23.68 3.04
CA GLY A 42 -19.47 23.68 1.59
C GLY A 42 -20.75 24.23 1.02
N ASP A 43 -21.01 23.81 -0.21
CA ASP A 43 -22.18 24.20 -0.99
C ASP A 43 -23.11 23.00 -1.30
N SER A 44 -23.86 23.08 -2.41
CA SER A 44 -24.82 22.04 -2.84
C SER A 44 -24.21 20.67 -3.08
N LEU A 45 -22.90 20.59 -3.36
CA LEU A 45 -22.20 19.31 -3.54
C LEU A 45 -22.05 18.53 -2.24
N SER A 46 -22.20 19.20 -1.10
CA SER A 46 -22.06 18.61 0.23
C SER A 46 -23.33 18.66 1.07
N ASP A 47 -24.29 19.54 0.76
CA ASP A 47 -25.54 19.78 1.51
C ASP A 47 -26.40 18.51 1.61
N ASN A 48 -26.52 17.96 2.82
CA ASN A 48 -27.32 16.76 3.11
C ASN A 48 -28.82 17.05 3.36
N GLY A 49 -29.28 18.23 2.98
CA GLY A 49 -30.68 18.68 3.09
C GLY A 49 -30.91 19.88 3.99
N ASN A 50 -29.88 20.65 4.30
CA ASN A 50 -29.96 21.86 5.11
C ASN A 50 -30.80 22.93 4.41
N LEU A 51 -30.51 23.23 3.14
CA LEU A 51 -31.28 24.17 2.34
C LEU A 51 -32.73 23.69 2.15
N TYR A 52 -32.94 22.39 1.87
CA TYR A 52 -34.29 21.83 1.75
C TYR A 52 -35.12 22.01 3.03
N THR A 53 -34.53 21.76 4.16
CA THR A 53 -35.18 21.90 5.47
C THR A 53 -35.60 23.34 5.72
N ALA A 54 -34.81 24.31 5.28
CA ALA A 54 -35.11 25.74 5.45
C ALA A 54 -36.13 26.28 4.43
N THR A 55 -36.13 25.78 3.19
CA THR A 55 -36.76 26.46 2.06
C THR A 55 -37.62 25.55 1.18
N ALA A 56 -37.62 24.23 1.43
CA ALA A 56 -38.17 23.21 0.55
C ALA A 56 -37.55 23.18 -0.87
N THR A 57 -36.31 23.69 -1.01
CA THR A 57 -35.54 23.67 -2.26
C THR A 57 -34.32 22.74 -2.11
N PRO A 58 -34.04 21.89 -3.10
CA PRO A 58 -34.68 21.71 -4.41
C PRO A 58 -36.04 20.97 -4.30
N THR A 59 -36.90 21.13 -5.32
CA THR A 59 -38.19 20.41 -5.37
C THR A 59 -37.98 18.89 -5.28
N SER A 60 -38.61 18.25 -4.32
CA SER A 60 -38.47 16.80 -4.09
C SER A 60 -39.83 16.10 -4.19
N PRO A 61 -40.05 15.15 -5.11
CA PRO A 61 -39.16 14.72 -6.19
C PRO A 61 -39.05 15.75 -7.34
N PRO A 62 -38.13 15.65 -8.33
CA PRO A 62 -37.26 14.48 -8.61
C PRO A 62 -35.94 14.46 -7.80
N TYR A 63 -35.60 15.52 -7.09
CA TYR A 63 -34.47 15.55 -6.17
C TYR A 63 -34.79 14.80 -4.86
N ASN A 64 -33.74 14.30 -4.17
CA ASN A 64 -33.90 13.64 -2.88
C ASN A 64 -33.57 14.59 -1.70
N LYS A 65 -34.22 15.77 -1.65
CA LYS A 65 -33.98 16.84 -0.66
C LYS A 65 -32.53 17.36 -0.66
N ARG A 66 -31.73 16.96 -1.63
CA ARG A 66 -30.36 17.34 -1.93
C ARG A 66 -30.27 17.65 -3.41
N TYR A 67 -29.21 18.29 -3.85
CA TYR A 67 -28.98 18.52 -5.28
C TYR A 67 -28.44 17.26 -6.00
N THR A 68 -29.08 16.12 -5.74
CA THR A 68 -28.79 14.82 -6.34
C THR A 68 -30.03 13.92 -6.27
N ASN A 69 -29.97 12.71 -6.86
CA ASN A 69 -31.05 11.73 -6.79
C ASN A 69 -31.02 10.87 -5.51
N ASP A 70 -29.92 10.91 -4.70
CA ASP A 70 -29.87 10.20 -3.41
C ASP A 70 -28.94 10.96 -2.43
N ARG A 71 -27.86 10.34 -1.93
CA ARG A 71 -26.96 10.87 -0.91
C ARG A 71 -25.82 11.67 -1.53
N VAL A 72 -25.30 12.64 -0.76
CA VAL A 72 -24.04 13.32 -1.07
C VAL A 72 -22.84 12.51 -0.59
N TRP A 73 -21.65 12.81 -1.10
CA TRP A 73 -20.42 12.07 -0.85
C TRP A 73 -20.08 11.85 0.64
N ALA A 74 -20.32 12.86 1.48
CA ALA A 74 -19.99 12.79 2.91
C ALA A 74 -20.85 11.77 3.68
N GLU A 75 -22.07 11.52 3.21
CA GLU A 75 -22.96 10.52 3.80
C GLU A 75 -22.52 9.07 3.51
N TYR A 76 -21.72 8.85 2.45
CA TYR A 76 -21.13 7.53 2.16
C TYR A 76 -19.89 7.23 3.00
N LEU A 77 -19.22 8.26 3.51
CA LEU A 77 -18.01 8.11 4.33
C LEU A 77 -18.30 7.92 5.81
N THR A 78 -19.48 8.29 6.28
CA THR A 78 -19.81 8.33 7.71
C THR A 78 -20.94 7.38 8.06
N GLY A 79 -20.93 6.83 9.26
CA GLY A 79 -22.05 6.00 9.76
C GLY A 79 -23.32 6.78 10.08
N GLY A 80 -23.26 8.09 10.07
CA GLY A 80 -24.38 9.02 10.27
C GLY A 80 -23.89 10.45 10.19
N LEU A 81 -24.54 11.26 9.37
CA LEU A 81 -24.22 12.65 9.15
C LEU A 81 -25.42 13.52 9.55
N GLN A 82 -25.27 14.30 10.63
CA GLN A 82 -26.29 15.23 11.10
C GLN A 82 -26.25 16.49 10.23
N GLY A 83 -27.40 17.10 9.97
CA GLY A 83 -27.46 18.38 9.27
C GLY A 83 -27.53 19.55 10.24
N TRP A 84 -27.50 20.78 9.70
CA TRP A 84 -27.61 22.04 10.43
C TRP A 84 -28.76 22.07 11.44
N TYR A 85 -29.94 21.60 11.04
CA TYR A 85 -31.13 21.61 11.90
C TYR A 85 -31.36 20.34 12.71
N THR A 86 -30.58 19.28 12.42
CA THR A 86 -30.75 17.98 13.08
C THR A 86 -29.58 17.66 14.03
N ALA A 87 -28.62 18.57 14.16
CA ALA A 87 -27.47 18.38 15.02
C ALA A 87 -27.92 18.35 16.49
N MET A 88 -27.66 17.19 17.14
CA MET A 88 -27.89 17.03 18.58
C MET A 88 -26.67 17.45 19.39
N SER A 89 -25.50 17.55 18.76
CA SER A 89 -24.26 17.96 19.39
C SER A 89 -23.28 18.48 18.33
N TYR A 90 -22.57 19.54 18.67
CA TYR A 90 -21.49 20.11 17.87
C TYR A 90 -20.11 19.61 18.29
N THR A 91 -20.03 18.78 19.33
CA THR A 91 -18.79 18.21 19.86
C THR A 91 -18.67 16.70 19.63
N SER A 92 -19.73 16.04 19.16
CA SER A 92 -19.75 14.59 18.90
C SER A 92 -20.62 14.26 17.69
N GLY A 93 -20.22 13.20 16.97
CA GLY A 93 -20.86 12.79 15.71
C GLY A 93 -20.46 13.67 14.53
N SER A 94 -20.60 13.12 13.32
CA SER A 94 -20.35 13.85 12.08
C SER A 94 -21.47 14.84 11.80
N ILE A 95 -21.10 16.04 11.31
CA ILE A 95 -22.05 17.12 11.06
C ILE A 95 -21.79 17.79 9.72
N ASP A 96 -22.87 18.10 9.02
CA ASP A 96 -22.86 18.83 7.77
C ASP A 96 -23.44 20.23 7.96
N LEU A 97 -22.63 21.23 7.67
CA LEU A 97 -22.98 22.64 7.73
C LEU A 97 -23.10 23.28 6.35
N ALA A 98 -22.90 22.48 5.29
CA ALA A 98 -23.00 22.94 3.90
C ALA A 98 -24.41 23.38 3.52
N TRP A 99 -24.51 24.35 2.63
CA TRP A 99 -25.78 24.88 2.12
C TRP A 99 -25.77 24.99 0.60
N GLY A 100 -26.78 24.47 -0.04
CA GLY A 100 -26.96 24.64 -1.49
C GLY A 100 -26.88 26.10 -1.90
N GLY A 101 -26.06 26.43 -2.89
CA GLY A 101 -25.82 27.78 -3.38
C GLY A 101 -24.88 28.63 -2.54
N ALA A 102 -24.23 28.08 -1.49
CA ALA A 102 -23.27 28.82 -0.67
C ALA A 102 -22.08 29.32 -1.49
N ARG A 103 -21.55 30.48 -1.11
CA ARG A 103 -20.36 31.12 -1.66
C ARG A 103 -19.17 30.97 -0.71
N SER A 104 -17.99 31.18 -1.23
CA SER A 104 -16.74 31.19 -0.46
C SER A 104 -16.62 32.38 0.49
N ASP A 105 -17.38 33.44 0.27
CA ASP A 105 -17.47 34.65 1.09
C ASP A 105 -18.78 34.69 1.90
N SER A 106 -19.00 35.80 2.61
CA SER A 106 -20.24 36.04 3.37
C SER A 106 -21.34 36.70 2.54
N ALA A 107 -21.12 36.95 1.24
CA ALA A 107 -22.13 37.55 0.40
C ALA A 107 -23.30 36.58 0.16
N SER A 108 -24.50 37.10 0.13
CA SER A 108 -25.71 36.32 -0.20
C SER A 108 -25.67 35.89 -1.67
N ASN A 109 -26.13 34.67 -1.93
CA ASN A 109 -26.41 34.22 -3.28
C ASN A 109 -27.61 35.01 -3.84
N SER A 110 -27.70 35.12 -5.17
CA SER A 110 -28.88 35.71 -5.87
C SER A 110 -30.20 35.03 -5.51
N ASN A 111 -30.18 33.83 -4.92
CA ASN A 111 -31.35 33.03 -4.52
C ASN A 111 -31.79 33.25 -3.07
N GLY A 112 -31.20 34.22 -2.34
CA GLY A 112 -31.61 34.55 -0.96
C GLY A 112 -30.45 34.55 0.06
N PRO A 113 -30.74 34.66 1.36
CA PRO A 113 -29.75 34.74 2.44
C PRO A 113 -29.21 33.34 2.77
N ILE A 114 -28.39 32.81 1.87
CA ILE A 114 -27.71 31.51 2.03
C ILE A 114 -26.41 31.73 2.79
N PRO A 115 -26.14 31.00 3.90
CA PRO A 115 -24.89 31.16 4.64
C PRO A 115 -23.71 30.69 3.83
N GLY A 116 -22.79 31.61 3.52
CA GLY A 116 -21.49 31.28 2.94
C GLY A 116 -20.59 30.56 3.96
N THR A 117 -19.46 30.04 3.49
CA THR A 117 -18.58 29.22 4.34
C THR A 117 -18.08 29.92 5.60
N PRO A 118 -17.80 31.25 5.63
CA PRO A 118 -17.49 31.95 6.87
C PRO A 118 -18.62 31.88 7.90
N SER A 119 -19.86 31.99 7.46
CA SER A 119 -21.04 31.92 8.33
C SER A 119 -21.27 30.50 8.84
N GLN A 120 -21.02 29.48 8.04
CA GLN A 120 -21.09 28.07 8.42
C GLN A 120 -20.08 27.75 9.55
N LEU A 121 -18.84 28.19 9.41
CA LEU A 121 -17.83 28.01 10.43
C LEU A 121 -18.15 28.80 11.71
N ALA A 122 -18.58 30.06 11.57
CA ALA A 122 -18.96 30.88 12.71
C ALA A 122 -20.16 30.27 13.48
N TYR A 123 -21.12 29.70 12.77
CA TYR A 123 -22.24 28.99 13.37
C TYR A 123 -21.78 27.77 14.17
N TYR A 124 -20.91 26.94 13.60
CA TYR A 124 -20.35 25.77 14.26
C TYR A 124 -19.65 26.13 15.57
N LEU A 125 -18.71 27.09 15.52
CA LEU A 125 -17.96 27.54 16.68
C LEU A 125 -18.85 28.23 17.71
N GLY A 126 -19.83 29.04 17.27
CA GLY A 126 -20.79 29.74 18.14
C GLY A 126 -21.73 28.79 18.91
N HIS A 127 -21.91 27.57 18.43
CA HIS A 127 -22.67 26.50 19.11
C HIS A 127 -21.75 25.55 19.92
N GLY A 128 -20.51 25.97 20.23
CA GLY A 128 -19.57 25.19 21.01
C GLY A 128 -18.87 24.08 20.24
N GLY A 129 -18.87 24.14 18.90
CA GLY A 129 -18.14 23.21 18.06
C GLY A 129 -16.64 23.28 18.32
N THR A 130 -16.00 22.14 18.43
CA THR A 130 -14.55 21.97 18.67
C THR A 130 -13.99 20.89 17.76
N PHE A 131 -12.68 20.81 17.64
CA PHE A 131 -12.00 19.75 16.91
C PHE A 131 -11.10 18.94 17.83
N GLY A 132 -11.29 17.63 17.87
CA GLY A 132 -10.38 16.67 18.48
C GLY A 132 -9.23 16.31 17.52
N ALA A 133 -8.19 15.67 18.06
CA ALA A 133 -6.99 15.30 17.28
C ALA A 133 -7.30 14.37 16.07
N ASN A 134 -8.35 13.57 16.19
CA ASN A 134 -8.78 12.59 15.17
C ASN A 134 -10.03 13.05 14.39
N ASP A 135 -10.43 14.32 14.50
CA ASP A 135 -11.52 14.85 13.70
C ASP A 135 -11.01 15.27 12.31
N VAL A 136 -11.87 15.10 11.31
CA VAL A 136 -11.65 15.59 9.95
C VAL A 136 -12.58 16.76 9.70
N ALA A 137 -12.06 17.85 9.15
CA ALA A 137 -12.85 18.91 8.58
C ALA A 137 -12.78 18.86 7.05
N SER A 138 -13.82 19.29 6.35
CA SER A 138 -13.79 19.39 4.89
C SER A 138 -14.31 20.73 4.39
N VAL A 139 -13.73 21.21 3.29
CA VAL A 139 -14.13 22.41 2.55
C VAL A 139 -14.25 22.08 1.08
N TRP A 140 -15.47 22.23 0.52
CA TRP A 140 -15.70 22.17 -0.93
C TRP A 140 -16.60 23.32 -1.35
N ILE A 141 -16.02 24.31 -2.01
CA ILE A 141 -16.64 25.62 -2.25
C ILE A 141 -15.98 26.32 -3.45
N GLY A 142 -16.64 27.31 -4.03
CA GLY A 142 -16.11 28.21 -5.05
C GLY A 142 -16.84 28.13 -6.38
N ALA A 143 -17.57 27.04 -6.66
CA ALA A 143 -18.33 26.92 -7.90
C ALA A 143 -19.40 28.01 -8.03
N ASN A 144 -20.12 28.33 -6.94
CA ASN A 144 -21.17 29.36 -6.94
C ASN A 144 -20.61 30.78 -7.13
N ASP A 145 -19.40 31.06 -6.66
CA ASP A 145 -18.70 32.32 -6.94
C ASP A 145 -18.47 32.47 -8.44
N ILE A 146 -17.97 31.41 -9.09
CA ILE A 146 -17.75 31.36 -10.53
C ILE A 146 -19.07 31.51 -11.28
N PHE A 147 -20.09 30.74 -10.94
CA PHE A 147 -21.41 30.81 -11.61
C PHE A 147 -22.03 32.20 -11.57
N GLN A 148 -21.86 32.94 -10.48
CA GLN A 148 -22.33 34.31 -10.38
C GLN A 148 -21.47 35.31 -11.17
N GLY A 149 -20.20 35.03 -11.39
CA GLY A 149 -19.33 35.87 -12.20
C GLY A 149 -19.50 35.69 -13.71
N LEU A 150 -19.91 34.48 -14.15
CA LEU A 150 -19.99 34.13 -15.56
C LEU A 150 -20.94 35.04 -16.39
N PRO A 151 -22.12 35.47 -15.91
CA PRO A 151 -22.97 36.39 -16.67
C PRO A 151 -22.29 37.74 -17.00
N ALA A 152 -21.53 38.29 -16.04
CA ALA A 152 -20.78 39.53 -16.27
C ALA A 152 -19.63 39.33 -17.28
N ALA A 153 -18.98 38.17 -17.22
CA ALA A 153 -17.95 37.79 -18.19
C ALA A 153 -18.54 37.61 -19.60
N ALA A 154 -19.70 36.98 -19.72
CA ALA A 154 -20.42 36.81 -20.98
C ALA A 154 -20.88 38.15 -21.58
N ALA A 155 -21.27 39.12 -20.74
CA ALA A 155 -21.67 40.48 -21.16
C ALA A 155 -20.47 41.34 -21.61
N SER A 156 -19.23 40.95 -21.25
CA SER A 156 -18.00 41.68 -21.57
C SER A 156 -16.90 40.75 -22.07
N PRO A 157 -17.01 40.18 -23.29
CA PRO A 157 -16.11 39.15 -23.78
C PRO A 157 -14.63 39.57 -23.83
N SER A 158 -14.35 40.82 -24.10
CA SER A 158 -12.96 41.37 -24.12
C SER A 158 -12.29 41.38 -22.72
N ASN A 159 -13.09 41.40 -21.64
CA ASN A 159 -12.63 41.42 -20.27
C ASN A 159 -12.92 40.13 -19.52
N ALA A 160 -13.52 39.14 -20.18
CA ALA A 160 -14.02 37.91 -19.53
C ALA A 160 -12.94 37.17 -18.71
N THR A 161 -11.74 37.00 -19.26
CA THR A 161 -10.61 36.38 -18.58
C THR A 161 -10.17 37.17 -17.35
N THR A 162 -10.04 38.51 -17.48
CA THR A 162 -9.65 39.38 -16.34
C THR A 162 -10.68 39.31 -15.20
N LEU A 163 -11.98 39.39 -15.54
CA LEU A 163 -13.05 39.27 -14.57
C LEU A 163 -13.03 37.91 -13.87
N MET A 164 -12.93 36.81 -14.63
CA MET A 164 -12.94 35.47 -14.05
C MET A 164 -11.66 35.13 -13.30
N THR A 165 -10.50 35.71 -13.67
CA THR A 165 -9.28 35.64 -12.86
C THR A 165 -9.52 36.23 -11.46
N GLY A 166 -10.15 37.39 -11.38
CA GLY A 166 -10.47 38.05 -10.12
C GLY A 166 -11.44 37.22 -9.27
N VAL A 167 -12.55 36.78 -9.88
CA VAL A 167 -13.58 35.99 -9.19
C VAL A 167 -13.03 34.66 -8.69
N SER A 168 -12.42 33.87 -9.57
CA SER A 168 -11.91 32.53 -9.25
C SER A 168 -10.74 32.59 -8.26
N GLY A 169 -9.83 33.57 -8.43
CA GLY A 169 -8.71 33.77 -7.51
C GLY A 169 -9.20 34.17 -6.11
N ALA A 170 -10.18 35.08 -5.99
CA ALA A 170 -10.74 35.46 -4.70
C ALA A 170 -11.45 34.29 -4.02
N ALA A 171 -12.23 33.51 -4.77
CA ALA A 171 -12.90 32.33 -4.24
C ALA A 171 -11.91 31.28 -3.71
N ALA A 172 -10.81 31.05 -4.41
CA ALA A 172 -9.75 30.13 -3.99
C ALA A 172 -9.02 30.61 -2.73
N VAL A 173 -8.69 31.91 -2.64
CA VAL A 173 -8.11 32.53 -1.45
C VAL A 173 -9.04 32.37 -0.24
N ASN A 174 -10.34 32.58 -0.43
CA ASN A 174 -11.33 32.37 0.62
C ASN A 174 -11.38 30.90 1.06
N ALA A 175 -11.42 29.94 0.13
CA ALA A 175 -11.44 28.51 0.44
C ALA A 175 -10.18 28.06 1.23
N ALA A 176 -9.00 28.48 0.79
CA ALA A 176 -7.75 28.22 1.52
C ALA A 176 -7.73 28.92 2.88
N GLY A 177 -8.25 30.15 2.97
CA GLY A 177 -8.41 30.89 4.23
C GLY A 177 -9.35 30.18 5.21
N GLN A 178 -10.46 29.59 4.73
CA GLN A 178 -11.36 28.78 5.58
C GLN A 178 -10.64 27.54 6.14
N ALA A 179 -9.83 26.86 5.30
CA ALA A 179 -9.00 25.75 5.78
C ALA A 179 -8.03 26.20 6.89
N GLY A 180 -7.40 27.38 6.74
CA GLY A 180 -6.56 27.98 7.79
C GLY A 180 -7.33 28.30 9.07
N GLN A 181 -8.55 28.81 8.97
CA GLN A 181 -9.40 29.07 10.13
C GLN A 181 -9.82 27.79 10.86
N LEU A 182 -10.10 26.70 10.11
CA LEU A 182 -10.34 25.38 10.69
C LEU A 182 -9.11 24.86 11.44
N ALA A 183 -7.90 25.04 10.90
CA ALA A 183 -6.66 24.70 11.57
C ALA A 183 -6.45 25.51 12.86
N ALA A 184 -6.71 26.82 12.81
CA ALA A 184 -6.66 27.70 13.98
C ALA A 184 -7.71 27.32 15.05
N ALA A 185 -8.86 26.79 14.64
CA ALA A 185 -9.90 26.25 15.52
C ALA A 185 -9.56 24.87 16.10
N GLY A 186 -8.43 24.26 15.72
CA GLY A 186 -7.93 23.01 16.30
C GLY A 186 -8.01 21.78 15.38
N ALA A 187 -8.56 21.88 14.17
CA ALA A 187 -8.58 20.77 13.22
C ALA A 187 -7.15 20.36 12.83
N ARG A 188 -6.85 19.05 12.83
CA ARG A 188 -5.54 18.49 12.48
C ARG A 188 -5.50 17.84 11.12
N THR A 189 -6.66 17.43 10.60
CA THR A 189 -6.81 16.91 9.24
C THR A 189 -7.92 17.68 8.55
N ILE A 190 -7.59 18.37 7.47
CA ILE A 190 -8.50 19.20 6.70
C ILE A 190 -8.45 18.77 5.25
N ILE A 191 -9.58 18.32 4.73
CA ILE A 191 -9.76 17.97 3.32
C ILE A 191 -10.24 19.21 2.59
N VAL A 192 -9.59 19.55 1.48
CA VAL A 192 -10.04 20.61 0.59
C VAL A 192 -10.12 20.04 -0.83
N MET A 193 -11.31 20.04 -1.41
CA MET A 193 -11.51 19.59 -2.76
C MET A 193 -11.29 20.73 -3.75
N ASN A 194 -10.56 20.48 -4.82
CA ASN A 194 -10.50 21.40 -5.94
C ASN A 194 -11.78 21.30 -6.81
N LEU A 195 -11.96 22.18 -7.76
CA LEU A 195 -13.11 22.19 -8.66
C LEU A 195 -12.86 21.29 -9.88
N PRO A 196 -13.85 20.50 -10.31
CA PRO A 196 -13.81 19.84 -11.60
C PRO A 196 -13.76 20.88 -12.74
N ASP A 197 -13.47 20.44 -13.95
CA ASP A 197 -13.62 21.27 -15.13
C ASP A 197 -15.10 21.64 -15.35
N LEU A 198 -15.50 22.82 -14.87
CA LEU A 198 -16.87 23.31 -14.98
C LEU A 198 -17.31 23.46 -16.43
N GLY A 199 -16.40 23.75 -17.35
CA GLY A 199 -16.69 23.90 -18.79
C GLY A 199 -17.14 22.60 -19.45
N SER A 200 -16.81 21.45 -18.87
CA SER A 200 -17.21 20.12 -19.33
C SER A 200 -18.56 19.66 -18.75
N THR A 201 -19.16 20.44 -17.85
CA THR A 201 -20.49 20.10 -17.30
C THR A 201 -21.61 20.36 -18.33
N PRO A 202 -22.77 19.70 -18.25
CA PRO A 202 -23.90 19.95 -19.17
C PRO A 202 -24.35 21.42 -19.23
N GLN A 203 -24.13 22.18 -18.16
CA GLN A 203 -24.47 23.61 -18.09
C GLN A 203 -23.72 24.45 -19.11
N PHE A 204 -22.44 24.14 -19.35
CA PHE A 204 -21.55 25.00 -20.13
C PHE A 204 -21.05 24.36 -21.42
N SER A 205 -21.06 23.02 -21.52
CA SER A 205 -20.50 22.29 -22.68
C SER A 205 -21.25 22.53 -23.99
N GLY A 206 -22.48 23.06 -23.95
CA GLY A 206 -23.28 23.36 -25.13
C GLY A 206 -22.79 24.55 -25.97
N SER A 207 -21.83 25.36 -25.47
CA SER A 207 -21.26 26.52 -26.17
C SER A 207 -19.74 26.55 -25.96
N ALA A 208 -18.98 26.55 -27.04
CA ALA A 208 -17.51 26.57 -26.97
C ALA A 208 -16.97 27.78 -26.16
N THR A 209 -17.61 28.95 -26.29
CA THR A 209 -17.19 30.15 -25.55
C THR A 209 -17.44 30.05 -24.08
N THR A 210 -18.65 29.62 -23.65
CA THR A 210 -18.97 29.46 -22.22
C THR A 210 -18.19 28.32 -21.59
N SER A 211 -18.01 27.20 -22.31
CA SER A 211 -17.17 26.09 -21.88
C SER A 211 -15.72 26.56 -21.62
N ALA A 212 -15.11 27.26 -22.58
CA ALA A 212 -13.74 27.74 -22.44
C ALA A 212 -13.55 28.69 -21.24
N ILE A 213 -14.48 29.63 -21.00
CA ILE A 213 -14.41 30.53 -19.85
C ILE A 213 -14.62 29.79 -18.53
N ALA A 214 -15.54 28.82 -18.46
CA ALA A 214 -15.77 28.03 -17.27
C ALA A 214 -14.58 27.10 -16.96
N THR A 215 -13.97 26.44 -17.96
CA THR A 215 -12.71 25.69 -17.84
C THR A 215 -11.56 26.55 -17.34
N TYR A 216 -11.40 27.74 -17.94
CA TYR A 216 -10.39 28.71 -17.50
C TYR A 216 -10.59 29.09 -16.02
N SER A 217 -11.84 29.34 -15.61
CA SER A 217 -12.18 29.70 -14.23
C SER A 217 -11.83 28.60 -13.23
N SER A 218 -12.12 27.33 -13.57
CA SER A 218 -11.72 26.17 -12.74
C SER A 218 -10.18 26.07 -12.62
N THR A 219 -9.46 26.29 -13.73
CA THR A 219 -7.99 26.24 -13.75
C THR A 219 -7.39 27.32 -12.86
N VAL A 220 -7.89 28.57 -12.94
CA VAL A 220 -7.44 29.69 -12.09
C VAL A 220 -7.73 29.38 -10.62
N PHE A 221 -8.94 28.90 -10.30
CA PHE A 221 -9.32 28.53 -8.95
C PHE A 221 -8.37 27.46 -8.39
N ASN A 222 -8.19 26.34 -9.11
CA ASN A 222 -7.39 25.21 -8.64
C ASN A 222 -5.91 25.60 -8.42
N THR A 223 -5.34 26.40 -9.32
CA THR A 223 -3.96 26.90 -9.18
C THR A 223 -3.80 27.82 -7.95
N ALA A 224 -4.77 28.71 -7.74
CA ALA A 224 -4.74 29.63 -6.61
C ALA A 224 -5.01 28.90 -5.28
N LEU A 225 -5.87 27.87 -5.29
CA LEU A 225 -6.14 27.01 -4.14
C LEU A 225 -4.89 26.27 -3.68
N ASP A 226 -4.19 25.57 -4.59
CA ASP A 226 -2.93 24.88 -4.31
C ASP A 226 -1.89 25.84 -3.67
N THR A 227 -1.76 27.04 -4.25
CA THR A 227 -0.87 28.08 -3.71
C THR A 227 -1.29 28.51 -2.29
N GLY A 228 -2.58 28.73 -2.10
CA GLY A 228 -3.14 29.09 -0.79
C GLY A 228 -2.95 28.01 0.26
N LEU A 229 -3.18 26.75 -0.10
CA LEU A 229 -2.99 25.62 0.83
C LEU A 229 -1.52 25.43 1.23
N LYS A 230 -0.57 25.66 0.31
CA LYS A 230 0.87 25.69 0.64
C LYS A 230 1.20 26.76 1.68
N ALA A 231 0.59 27.93 1.55
CA ALA A 231 0.75 28.98 2.54
C ALA A 231 0.14 28.61 3.90
N GLN A 232 -1.04 27.98 3.92
CA GLN A 232 -1.66 27.51 5.16
C GLN A 232 -0.85 26.40 5.81
N ALA A 233 -0.30 25.47 5.05
CA ALA A 233 0.56 24.41 5.58
C ALA A 233 1.83 24.97 6.24
N ALA A 234 2.42 26.03 5.66
CA ALA A 234 3.54 26.74 6.27
C ALA A 234 3.17 27.48 7.56
N ALA A 235 1.94 28.04 7.64
CA ALA A 235 1.44 28.74 8.82
C ALA A 235 1.00 27.78 9.93
N HIS A 236 0.60 26.55 9.60
CA HIS A 236 0.08 25.55 10.54
C HIS A 236 0.82 24.21 10.40
N PRO A 237 2.12 24.11 10.77
CA PRO A 237 2.98 22.95 10.46
C PRO A 237 2.54 21.64 11.14
N GLY A 238 1.60 21.68 12.10
CA GLY A 238 1.03 20.48 12.74
C GLY A 238 -0.30 20.03 12.15
N THR A 239 -0.74 20.62 11.03
CA THR A 239 -2.01 20.32 10.38
C THR A 239 -1.78 19.74 9.00
N SER A 240 -2.48 18.65 8.69
CA SER A 240 -2.50 18.02 7.37
C SER A 240 -3.60 18.67 6.52
N PHE A 241 -3.20 19.42 5.50
CA PHE A 241 -4.12 19.95 4.48
C PHE A 241 -4.09 19.00 3.29
N VAL A 242 -5.15 18.22 3.13
CA VAL A 242 -5.29 17.18 2.11
C VAL A 242 -6.06 17.76 0.94
N GLU A 243 -5.37 18.19 -0.10
CA GLU A 243 -6.03 18.58 -1.35
C GLU A 243 -6.47 17.33 -2.11
N VAL A 244 -7.77 17.20 -2.37
CA VAL A 244 -8.34 16.13 -3.20
C VAL A 244 -8.49 16.63 -4.62
N ASP A 245 -7.74 16.06 -5.55
CA ASP A 245 -7.76 16.45 -6.96
C ASP A 245 -8.98 15.85 -7.69
N ILE A 246 -10.12 16.49 -7.49
CA ILE A 246 -11.37 16.16 -8.19
C ILE A 246 -11.23 16.39 -9.69
N ASN A 247 -10.46 17.41 -10.10
CA ASN A 247 -10.32 17.76 -11.50
C ASN A 247 -9.67 16.66 -12.34
N SER A 248 -8.53 16.13 -11.88
CA SER A 248 -7.83 15.05 -12.59
C SER A 248 -8.67 13.78 -12.66
N ALA A 249 -9.35 13.42 -11.57
CA ALA A 249 -10.26 12.28 -11.56
C ALA A 249 -11.46 12.50 -12.48
N PHE A 250 -12.04 13.70 -12.50
CA PHE A 250 -13.14 14.05 -13.40
C PHE A 250 -12.74 13.87 -14.87
N HIS A 251 -11.57 14.36 -15.27
CA HIS A 251 -11.05 14.13 -16.62
C HIS A 251 -10.87 12.65 -16.95
N ALA A 252 -10.37 11.84 -16.02
CA ALA A 252 -10.22 10.40 -16.22
C ALA A 252 -11.59 9.70 -16.40
N ILE A 253 -12.60 10.09 -15.63
CA ILE A 253 -13.97 9.59 -15.73
C ILE A 253 -14.58 9.98 -17.09
N MET A 254 -14.44 11.24 -17.50
CA MET A 254 -14.94 11.74 -18.78
C MET A 254 -14.30 11.03 -19.97
N ALA A 255 -13.00 10.69 -19.88
CA ALA A 255 -12.25 10.00 -20.92
C ALA A 255 -12.65 8.52 -21.09
N ASN A 256 -13.08 7.84 -20.03
CA ASN A 256 -13.45 6.43 -20.07
C ASN A 256 -14.63 6.10 -19.13
N PRO A 257 -15.83 6.66 -19.38
CA PRO A 257 -16.96 6.56 -18.46
C PRO A 257 -17.43 5.14 -18.19
N SER A 258 -17.39 4.25 -19.18
CA SER A 258 -17.82 2.86 -19.02
C SER A 258 -17.00 2.08 -17.99
N ALA A 259 -15.73 2.40 -17.82
CA ALA A 259 -14.87 1.79 -16.80
C ALA A 259 -15.30 2.16 -15.37
N PHE A 260 -16.05 3.25 -15.20
CA PHE A 260 -16.63 3.69 -13.94
C PHE A 260 -18.11 3.34 -13.78
N GLY A 261 -18.66 2.50 -14.68
CA GLY A 261 -20.06 2.09 -14.67
C GLY A 261 -21.03 3.16 -15.21
N LEU A 262 -20.50 4.16 -15.94
CA LEU A 262 -21.29 5.27 -16.48
C LEU A 262 -21.56 5.07 -17.97
N GLY A 263 -22.84 5.26 -18.36
CA GLY A 263 -23.26 5.23 -19.76
C GLY A 263 -23.40 6.63 -20.37
N ASN A 264 -23.56 7.67 -19.53
CA ASN A 264 -23.74 9.05 -19.97
C ASN A 264 -23.03 10.03 -19.03
N VAL A 265 -22.16 10.86 -19.58
CA VAL A 265 -21.38 11.88 -18.86
C VAL A 265 -21.58 13.30 -19.41
N GLY A 266 -22.44 13.46 -20.42
CA GLY A 266 -22.64 14.76 -21.11
C GLY A 266 -24.04 15.34 -20.95
N GLN A 267 -24.99 14.62 -20.37
CA GLN A 267 -26.38 15.06 -20.21
C GLN A 267 -26.82 15.04 -18.75
N ALA A 268 -27.71 15.95 -18.41
CA ALA A 268 -28.41 15.97 -17.14
C ALA A 268 -29.58 14.95 -17.13
N CYS A 269 -29.57 14.01 -16.17
CA CYS A 269 -30.60 12.97 -16.08
C CYS A 269 -32.03 13.59 -15.92
N VAL A 270 -32.18 14.63 -15.11
CA VAL A 270 -33.49 15.28 -14.90
C VAL A 270 -34.14 15.85 -16.17
N LEU A 271 -33.36 16.10 -17.21
CA LEU A 271 -33.80 16.58 -18.51
C LEU A 271 -34.17 15.45 -19.50
N VAL A 272 -33.90 14.18 -19.11
CA VAL A 272 -34.14 13.00 -19.94
C VAL A 272 -35.22 12.13 -19.30
N THR A 273 -36.45 12.15 -19.84
CA THR A 273 -37.62 11.44 -19.28
C THR A 273 -37.31 9.97 -19.02
N ALA A 274 -36.65 9.28 -19.96
CA ALA A 274 -36.26 7.87 -19.81
C ALA A 274 -35.28 7.64 -18.65
N CYS A 275 -34.41 8.60 -18.33
CA CYS A 275 -33.54 8.53 -17.16
C CYS A 275 -34.34 8.64 -15.87
N VAL A 276 -35.17 9.67 -15.74
CA VAL A 276 -35.98 9.93 -14.53
C VAL A 276 -36.92 8.77 -14.24
N THR A 277 -37.67 8.30 -15.26
CA THR A 277 -38.68 7.22 -15.12
C THR A 277 -38.10 5.81 -15.09
N GLY A 278 -36.85 5.63 -15.51
CA GLY A 278 -36.19 4.33 -15.57
C GLY A 278 -35.69 3.79 -14.23
N GLY A 279 -35.95 4.53 -13.13
CA GLY A 279 -35.56 4.14 -11.77
C GLY A 279 -34.04 4.31 -11.51
N LEU A 280 -33.61 3.90 -10.32
CA LEU A 280 -32.24 4.14 -9.84
C LEU A 280 -31.16 3.58 -10.78
N SER A 281 -31.40 2.43 -11.43
CA SER A 281 -30.41 1.85 -12.36
C SER A 281 -30.14 2.75 -13.57
N ALA A 282 -31.21 3.35 -14.15
CA ALA A 282 -31.06 4.28 -15.27
C ALA A 282 -30.40 5.59 -14.80
N GLN A 283 -30.84 6.14 -13.66
CA GLN A 283 -30.31 7.36 -13.10
C GLN A 283 -28.82 7.23 -12.75
N ASN A 284 -28.42 6.12 -12.17
CA ASN A 284 -27.05 5.83 -11.75
C ASN A 284 -26.10 5.48 -12.92
N SER A 285 -26.63 5.34 -14.14
CA SER A 285 -25.80 5.28 -15.35
C SER A 285 -25.37 6.65 -15.88
N TYR A 286 -25.89 7.75 -15.31
CA TYR A 286 -25.49 9.12 -15.64
C TYR A 286 -24.50 9.65 -14.61
N LEU A 287 -23.53 10.46 -15.07
CA LEU A 287 -22.64 11.19 -14.15
C LEU A 287 -23.39 12.37 -13.50
N PHE A 288 -24.21 13.08 -14.28
CA PHE A 288 -24.89 14.29 -13.83
C PHE A 288 -26.37 14.04 -13.57
N TRP A 289 -26.82 14.44 -12.38
CA TRP A 289 -28.25 14.50 -12.02
C TRP A 289 -28.96 15.66 -12.74
N ASP A 290 -28.45 16.88 -12.53
CA ASP A 290 -28.85 18.07 -13.26
C ASP A 290 -27.69 18.63 -14.10
N THR A 291 -27.72 19.91 -14.46
CA THR A 291 -26.72 20.48 -15.38
C THR A 291 -25.32 20.66 -14.77
N VAL A 292 -25.18 20.59 -13.45
CA VAL A 292 -23.89 20.75 -12.73
C VAL A 292 -23.67 19.77 -11.59
N HIS A 293 -24.74 19.20 -11.03
CA HIS A 293 -24.61 18.33 -9.87
C HIS A 293 -24.52 16.85 -10.26
N PRO A 294 -23.69 16.06 -9.57
CA PRO A 294 -23.57 14.64 -9.87
C PRO A 294 -24.77 13.82 -9.35
N THR A 295 -24.94 12.63 -9.94
CA THR A 295 -25.83 11.59 -9.44
C THR A 295 -25.24 10.93 -8.19
N GLU A 296 -26.01 10.00 -7.60
CA GLU A 296 -25.53 9.08 -6.57
C GLU A 296 -24.20 8.41 -6.95
N THR A 297 -24.07 7.92 -8.19
CA THR A 297 -22.82 7.31 -8.69
C THR A 297 -21.67 8.30 -8.67
N GLY A 298 -21.89 9.55 -9.12
CA GLY A 298 -20.87 10.60 -9.05
C GLY A 298 -20.47 10.90 -7.61
N HIS A 299 -21.41 11.01 -6.68
CA HIS A 299 -21.10 11.21 -5.26
C HIS A 299 -20.37 10.03 -4.61
N LYS A 300 -20.66 8.79 -5.01
CA LYS A 300 -19.88 7.60 -4.57
C LYS A 300 -18.44 7.64 -5.08
N LEU A 301 -18.22 8.10 -6.30
CA LEU A 301 -16.86 8.29 -6.83
C LEU A 301 -16.11 9.37 -6.03
N VAL A 302 -16.76 10.50 -5.71
CA VAL A 302 -16.15 11.53 -4.84
C VAL A 302 -15.82 10.97 -3.46
N ALA A 303 -16.74 10.20 -2.84
CA ALA A 303 -16.46 9.55 -1.55
C ALA A 303 -15.26 8.61 -1.62
N ALA A 304 -15.14 7.82 -2.71
CA ALA A 304 -14.00 6.95 -2.92
C ALA A 304 -12.68 7.74 -3.11
N MET A 305 -12.71 8.90 -3.79
CA MET A 305 -11.57 9.80 -3.91
C MET A 305 -11.13 10.33 -2.55
N VAL A 306 -12.05 10.86 -1.76
CA VAL A 306 -11.74 11.36 -0.41
C VAL A 306 -11.17 10.25 0.46
N ALA A 307 -11.77 9.05 0.45
CA ALA A 307 -11.26 7.90 1.17
C ALA A 307 -9.85 7.51 0.70
N GLN A 308 -9.60 7.55 -0.62
CA GLN A 308 -8.28 7.25 -1.20
C GLN A 308 -7.20 8.18 -0.63
N TYR A 309 -7.45 9.49 -0.57
CA TYR A 309 -6.48 10.45 -0.01
C TYR A 309 -6.30 10.30 1.49
N LEU A 310 -7.41 10.22 2.25
CA LEU A 310 -7.36 10.10 3.72
C LEU A 310 -6.66 8.83 4.19
N TYR A 311 -6.87 7.72 3.50
CA TYR A 311 -6.37 6.41 3.90
C TYR A 311 -5.15 5.95 3.11
N THR A 312 -4.54 6.85 2.31
CA THR A 312 -3.31 6.55 1.57
C THR A 312 -2.25 5.84 2.40
N PRO A 313 -1.94 6.20 3.68
CA PRO A 313 -0.95 5.48 4.46
C PRO A 313 -1.19 3.97 4.49
N SER A 314 -2.39 3.56 4.89
CA SER A 314 -2.75 2.14 4.95
C SER A 314 -2.91 1.50 3.56
N LEU A 315 -3.49 2.23 2.59
CA LEU A 315 -3.69 1.74 1.22
C LEU A 315 -2.37 1.58 0.45
N ALA A 316 -1.34 2.34 0.83
CA ALA A 316 -0.01 2.29 0.25
C ALA A 316 0.88 1.21 0.89
N SER A 317 0.45 0.59 1.99
CA SER A 317 1.24 -0.36 2.79
C SER A 317 1.77 -1.55 1.98
N GLY A 318 1.05 -1.96 0.91
CA GLY A 318 1.50 -3.03 0.01
C GLY A 318 2.85 -2.76 -0.67
N ALA A 319 3.27 -1.50 -0.82
CA ALA A 319 4.58 -1.16 -1.38
C ALA A 319 5.75 -1.66 -0.51
N GLY A 320 5.51 -1.87 0.77
CA GLY A 320 6.49 -2.44 1.69
C GLY A 320 6.96 -3.85 1.32
N MET A 321 6.17 -4.60 0.52
CA MET A 321 6.55 -5.92 0.04
C MET A 321 7.88 -5.94 -0.72
N ILE A 322 8.29 -4.81 -1.30
CA ILE A 322 9.53 -4.72 -2.10
C ILE A 322 10.77 -5.04 -1.23
N ALA A 323 10.87 -4.44 -0.03
CA ALA A 323 11.95 -4.75 0.89
C ALA A 323 11.81 -6.16 1.51
N ASP A 324 10.57 -6.58 1.77
CA ASP A 324 10.28 -7.89 2.36
C ASP A 324 10.62 -9.03 1.38
N GLU A 325 10.29 -8.87 0.09
CA GLU A 325 10.63 -9.85 -0.95
C GLU A 325 12.15 -9.92 -1.16
N ALA A 326 12.85 -8.77 -1.25
CA ALA A 326 14.30 -8.75 -1.37
C ALA A 326 14.99 -9.45 -0.18
N TYR A 327 14.46 -9.29 1.04
CA TYR A 327 14.92 -10.00 2.22
C TYR A 327 14.68 -11.53 2.10
N GLU A 328 13.45 -11.95 1.75
CA GLU A 328 13.12 -13.38 1.70
C GLU A 328 13.85 -14.11 0.59
N THR A 329 13.93 -13.52 -0.61
CA THR A 329 14.67 -14.08 -1.75
C THR A 329 16.16 -14.19 -1.40
N ARG A 330 16.75 -13.18 -0.74
CA ARG A 330 18.13 -13.25 -0.28
C ARG A 330 18.35 -14.37 0.75
N ARG A 331 17.42 -14.51 1.70
CA ARG A 331 17.45 -15.57 2.71
C ARG A 331 17.41 -16.97 2.05
N ALA A 332 16.55 -17.16 1.05
CA ALA A 332 16.44 -18.41 0.31
C ALA A 332 17.70 -18.69 -0.52
N ASN A 333 18.20 -17.70 -1.29
CA ASN A 333 19.38 -17.85 -2.14
C ASN A 333 20.66 -18.11 -1.33
N GLY A 334 20.83 -17.45 -0.16
CA GLY A 334 21.99 -17.63 0.71
C GLY A 334 22.21 -19.06 1.17
N ALA A 335 21.14 -19.83 1.34
CA ALA A 335 21.21 -21.24 1.75
C ALA A 335 21.64 -22.19 0.61
N LEU A 336 21.46 -21.80 -0.67
CA LEU A 336 21.71 -22.70 -1.80
C LEU A 336 23.19 -23.05 -1.97
N LEU A 337 24.08 -22.07 -1.86
CA LEU A 337 25.53 -22.31 -1.98
C LEU A 337 26.07 -23.14 -0.80
N ALA A 338 25.55 -22.92 0.40
CA ALA A 338 25.97 -23.70 1.58
C ALA A 338 25.62 -25.18 1.44
N ASP A 339 24.48 -25.52 0.83
CA ASP A 339 24.09 -26.90 0.53
C ASP A 339 25.02 -27.54 -0.52
N GLU A 340 25.47 -26.80 -1.54
CA GLU A 340 26.41 -27.29 -2.55
C GLU A 340 27.83 -27.48 -1.98
N LEU A 341 28.28 -26.62 -1.07
CA LEU A 341 29.57 -26.78 -0.36
C LEU A 341 29.61 -28.07 0.46
N HIS A 342 28.48 -28.45 1.06
CA HIS A 342 28.39 -29.66 1.87
C HIS A 342 28.54 -30.95 1.05
N VAL A 343 28.16 -30.98 -0.21
CA VAL A 343 28.19 -32.17 -1.07
C VAL A 343 29.60 -32.55 -1.56
N VAL A 344 30.54 -31.60 -1.64
CA VAL A 344 31.84 -31.78 -2.30
C VAL A 344 32.81 -32.66 -1.52
N HIS A 345 32.61 -32.92 -0.24
CA HIS A 345 33.56 -33.60 0.63
C HIS A 345 33.62 -35.13 0.53
N GLY A 346 32.97 -35.73 -0.45
CA GLY A 346 33.06 -37.18 -0.69
C GLY A 346 34.12 -37.60 -1.71
N SER A 347 34.79 -36.65 -2.39
CA SER A 347 35.71 -36.93 -3.47
C SER A 347 36.99 -36.10 -3.31
N ASP A 348 38.14 -36.77 -3.24
CA ASP A 348 39.44 -36.11 -3.11
C ASP A 348 39.78 -35.27 -4.35
N GLY A 349 39.94 -33.96 -4.16
CA GLY A 349 40.54 -33.05 -5.13
C GLY A 349 39.64 -32.55 -6.24
N ASP A 350 38.34 -32.74 -6.14
CA ASP A 350 37.41 -32.46 -7.24
C ASP A 350 36.87 -31.03 -7.24
N ASN A 351 36.99 -30.39 -8.39
CA ASN A 351 36.15 -29.23 -8.71
C ASN A 351 34.77 -29.73 -9.08
N ARG A 352 33.72 -28.99 -8.68
CA ARG A 352 32.35 -29.29 -9.05
C ARG A 352 31.70 -28.05 -9.64
N PHE A 353 31.18 -28.18 -10.84
CA PHE A 353 30.26 -27.21 -11.41
C PHE A 353 28.80 -27.68 -11.24
N PHE A 354 27.90 -26.75 -11.05
CA PHE A 354 26.48 -27.03 -10.97
C PHE A 354 25.67 -25.94 -11.67
N VAL A 355 24.51 -26.34 -12.21
CA VAL A 355 23.46 -25.47 -12.73
C VAL A 355 22.13 -26.06 -12.30
N SER A 356 21.29 -25.24 -11.70
CA SER A 356 19.97 -25.62 -11.21
C SER A 356 18.90 -24.75 -11.86
N ALA A 357 17.82 -25.34 -12.32
CA ALA A 357 16.56 -24.63 -12.48
C ALA A 357 15.91 -24.50 -11.10
N VAL A 358 15.44 -23.29 -10.77
CA VAL A 358 14.87 -22.95 -9.46
C VAL A 358 13.47 -22.43 -9.65
N GLY A 359 12.52 -22.91 -8.85
CA GLY A 359 11.23 -22.32 -8.62
C GLY A 359 11.12 -21.97 -7.14
N ASP A 360 10.78 -20.75 -6.81
CA ASP A 360 10.61 -20.22 -5.46
C ASP A 360 9.25 -19.58 -5.31
N ASP A 361 8.48 -20.01 -4.34
CA ASP A 361 7.13 -19.54 -4.03
C ASP A 361 7.03 -19.24 -2.55
N ALA A 362 6.68 -18.03 -2.20
CA ALA A 362 6.46 -17.66 -0.81
C ALA A 362 5.20 -16.85 -0.63
N ALA A 363 4.56 -17.06 0.50
CA ALA A 363 3.40 -16.30 0.93
C ALA A 363 3.47 -16.01 2.42
N ARG A 364 3.02 -14.82 2.79
CA ARG A 364 2.81 -14.41 4.17
C ARG A 364 1.47 -13.74 4.33
N ASN A 365 0.74 -14.12 5.36
CA ASN A 365 -0.40 -13.40 5.86
C ASN A 365 -0.04 -12.86 7.23
N THR A 366 0.13 -11.56 7.33
CA THR A 366 0.20 -10.94 8.65
C THR A 366 -1.21 -10.89 9.23
N THR A 367 -1.34 -11.15 10.52
CA THR A 367 -2.63 -11.00 11.23
C THR A 367 -3.02 -9.54 11.43
N VAL A 368 -2.21 -8.61 10.94
CA VAL A 368 -2.44 -7.17 11.05
C VAL A 368 -3.33 -6.74 9.90
N SER A 369 -4.62 -6.56 10.18
CA SER A 369 -5.53 -5.83 9.32
C SER A 369 -5.73 -4.43 9.88
N THR A 370 -5.64 -3.41 9.04
CA THR A 370 -6.01 -2.04 9.42
C THR A 370 -7.37 -1.72 8.82
N GLN A 371 -8.26 -1.18 9.63
CA GLN A 371 -9.56 -0.68 9.17
C GLN A 371 -9.53 0.84 9.18
N ALA A 372 -9.95 1.43 8.10
CA ALA A 372 -10.11 2.87 7.99
C ALA A 372 -11.57 3.23 8.27
N THR A 373 -11.81 4.08 9.24
CA THR A 373 -13.17 4.45 9.67
C THR A 373 -13.32 5.95 9.86
N ILE A 374 -14.53 6.47 9.60
CA ILE A 374 -14.95 7.80 10.04
C ILE A 374 -16.28 7.65 10.78
N GLY A 375 -16.34 8.12 12.00
CA GLY A 375 -17.57 8.08 12.81
C GLY A 375 -18.10 6.65 13.03
N GLY A 376 -17.22 5.66 13.01
CA GLY A 376 -17.57 4.24 13.17
C GLY A 376 -17.93 3.48 11.89
N ALA A 377 -18.08 4.16 10.74
CA ALA A 377 -18.28 3.48 9.46
C ALA A 377 -16.96 2.98 8.90
N THR A 378 -16.88 1.70 8.54
CA THR A 378 -15.69 1.13 7.86
C THR A 378 -15.72 1.51 6.39
N THR A 379 -14.69 2.23 5.93
CA THR A 379 -14.58 2.70 4.55
C THR A 379 -13.51 1.97 3.75
N ALA A 380 -12.52 1.39 4.42
CA ALA A 380 -11.48 0.57 3.79
C ALA A 380 -10.90 -0.43 4.80
N THR A 381 -10.40 -1.56 4.30
CA THR A 381 -9.66 -2.54 5.09
C THR A 381 -8.36 -2.86 4.35
N ALA A 382 -7.23 -2.74 5.01
CA ALA A 382 -5.93 -3.13 4.50
C ALA A 382 -5.43 -4.37 5.24
N VAL A 383 -4.87 -5.33 4.50
CA VAL A 383 -4.27 -6.55 5.05
C VAL A 383 -2.80 -6.56 4.67
N LYS A 384 -1.91 -6.64 5.66
CA LYS A 384 -0.47 -6.73 5.44
C LYS A 384 -0.07 -8.16 5.08
N ALA A 385 -0.42 -8.57 3.88
CA ALA A 385 -0.09 -9.86 3.30
C ALA A 385 0.64 -9.66 1.98
N TYR A 386 1.55 -10.57 1.64
CA TYR A 386 2.15 -10.62 0.32
C TYR A 386 2.40 -12.05 -0.12
N ASP A 387 2.43 -12.26 -1.42
CA ASP A 387 2.87 -13.48 -2.07
C ASP A 387 3.77 -13.16 -3.26
N TYR A 388 4.73 -14.05 -3.52
CA TYR A 388 5.51 -14.02 -4.75
C TYR A 388 5.74 -15.43 -5.29
N SER A 389 5.94 -15.52 -6.59
CA SER A 389 6.32 -16.73 -7.29
C SER A 389 7.40 -16.37 -8.31
N LEU A 390 8.60 -16.91 -8.10
CA LEU A 390 9.79 -16.66 -8.89
C LEU A 390 10.28 -17.94 -9.54
N SER A 391 10.92 -17.83 -10.68
CA SER A 391 11.60 -18.93 -11.33
C SER A 391 12.85 -18.45 -12.06
N GLY A 392 13.82 -19.32 -12.19
CA GLY A 392 15.06 -18.97 -12.85
C GLY A 392 16.15 -20.02 -12.68
N PHE A 393 17.37 -19.59 -12.47
CA PHE A 393 18.48 -20.49 -12.34
C PHE A 393 19.45 -20.09 -11.22
N HIS A 394 20.13 -21.10 -10.68
CA HIS A 394 21.26 -20.99 -9.75
C HIS A 394 22.43 -21.76 -10.35
N ALA A 395 23.58 -21.13 -10.49
CA ALA A 395 24.75 -21.76 -11.10
C ALA A 395 26.02 -21.35 -10.37
N GLY A 396 26.98 -22.27 -10.27
CA GLY A 396 28.23 -21.99 -9.58
C GLY A 396 29.28 -23.08 -9.69
N ALA A 397 30.30 -22.89 -8.89
CA ALA A 397 31.41 -23.84 -8.77
C ALA A 397 31.85 -23.94 -7.32
N VAL A 398 32.26 -25.15 -6.93
CA VAL A 398 32.92 -25.44 -5.66
C VAL A 398 34.28 -26.07 -5.95
N HIS A 399 35.30 -25.61 -5.26
CA HIS A 399 36.68 -26.09 -5.36
C HIS A 399 37.15 -26.60 -4.01
N SER A 400 37.69 -27.83 -3.98
CA SER A 400 38.38 -28.35 -2.82
C SER A 400 39.88 -27.95 -2.90
N ALA A 401 40.29 -27.09 -1.97
CA ALA A 401 41.67 -26.57 -1.94
C ALA A 401 42.68 -27.58 -1.39
N GLY A 402 42.27 -28.83 -1.18
CA GLY A 402 43.04 -29.86 -0.51
C GLY A 402 42.96 -29.75 1.02
N GLY A 403 43.36 -30.80 1.72
CA GLY A 403 43.20 -30.87 3.17
C GLY A 403 41.74 -30.88 3.59
N ASN A 404 41.34 -29.87 4.34
CA ASN A 404 40.01 -29.80 4.94
C ASN A 404 39.19 -28.59 4.49
N LEU A 405 39.61 -27.87 3.45
CA LEU A 405 39.02 -26.59 3.05
C LEU A 405 38.45 -26.68 1.64
N SER A 406 37.22 -26.21 1.50
CA SER A 406 36.58 -25.95 0.21
C SER A 406 36.06 -24.52 0.15
N PHE A 407 35.99 -23.96 -1.05
CA PHE A 407 35.33 -22.68 -1.30
C PHE A 407 34.44 -22.75 -2.54
N GLY A 408 33.41 -21.94 -2.54
CA GLY A 408 32.43 -21.90 -3.60
C GLY A 408 32.02 -20.50 -3.98
N VAL A 409 31.60 -20.37 -5.23
CA VAL A 409 30.98 -19.14 -5.77
C VAL A 409 29.72 -19.53 -6.51
N ALA A 410 28.70 -18.70 -6.40
CA ALA A 410 27.44 -18.91 -7.12
C ALA A 410 26.81 -17.60 -7.57
N MET A 411 25.97 -17.70 -8.57
CA MET A 411 25.06 -16.66 -9.04
C MET A 411 23.66 -17.26 -9.12
N THR A 412 22.67 -16.50 -8.65
CA THR A 412 21.24 -16.82 -8.80
C THR A 412 20.58 -15.70 -9.59
N ALA A 413 19.73 -16.05 -10.55
CA ALA A 413 18.89 -15.10 -11.27
C ALA A 413 17.44 -15.63 -11.33
N LEU A 414 16.51 -14.87 -10.77
CA LEU A 414 15.11 -15.21 -10.66
C LEU A 414 14.25 -14.10 -11.27
N HIS A 415 13.11 -14.49 -11.83
CA HIS A 415 12.11 -13.56 -12.33
C HIS A 415 10.71 -14.11 -12.05
N GLY A 416 9.74 -13.21 -11.84
CA GLY A 416 8.38 -13.66 -11.59
C GLY A 416 7.39 -12.57 -11.27
N LYS A 417 6.51 -12.84 -10.32
CA LYS A 417 5.43 -11.95 -9.91
C LYS A 417 5.40 -11.83 -8.40
N ALA A 418 5.16 -10.62 -7.92
CA ALA A 418 4.91 -10.34 -6.52
C ALA A 418 3.60 -9.55 -6.37
N ARG A 419 2.86 -9.85 -5.31
CA ARG A 419 1.60 -9.19 -5.00
C ARG A 419 1.51 -8.92 -3.51
N ALA A 420 0.89 -7.80 -3.19
CA ALA A 420 0.51 -7.44 -1.83
C ALA A 420 -0.85 -6.73 -1.87
N PHE A 421 -1.35 -6.29 -0.72
CA PHE A 421 -2.59 -5.51 -0.68
C PHE A 421 -2.53 -4.32 -1.65
N MET A 422 -3.43 -4.29 -2.61
CA MET A 422 -3.55 -3.28 -3.68
C MET A 422 -2.32 -3.09 -4.57
N VAL A 423 -1.22 -3.83 -4.36
CA VAL A 423 0.05 -3.66 -5.08
C VAL A 423 0.40 -4.91 -5.86
N SER A 424 0.93 -4.73 -7.05
CA SER A 424 1.53 -5.79 -7.87
C SER A 424 2.81 -5.30 -8.55
N ALA A 425 3.77 -6.21 -8.76
CA ALA A 425 5.01 -5.93 -9.49
C ALA A 425 5.59 -7.21 -10.07
N ASN A 426 6.54 -7.07 -11.00
CA ASN A 426 7.27 -8.17 -11.61
C ASN A 426 8.76 -8.09 -11.19
N PRO A 427 9.18 -8.77 -10.11
CA PRO A 427 10.56 -8.77 -9.67
C PRO A 427 11.46 -9.53 -10.64
N THR A 428 12.69 -9.04 -10.77
CA THR A 428 13.85 -9.71 -11.32
C THR A 428 14.98 -9.53 -10.31
N ASP A 429 15.41 -10.63 -9.70
CA ASP A 429 16.49 -10.66 -8.72
C ASP A 429 17.74 -11.30 -9.32
N VAL A 430 18.90 -10.72 -9.09
CA VAL A 430 20.20 -11.29 -9.42
C VAL A 430 21.08 -11.19 -8.18
N SER A 431 21.61 -12.32 -7.73
CA SER A 431 22.46 -12.38 -6.55
C SER A 431 23.75 -13.17 -6.78
N PHE A 432 24.78 -12.83 -6.01
CA PHE A 432 26.10 -13.43 -6.01
C PHE A 432 26.46 -13.88 -4.60
N ASP A 433 26.96 -15.09 -4.49
CA ASP A 433 27.29 -15.74 -3.24
C ASP A 433 28.71 -16.28 -3.24
N LEU A 434 29.38 -16.17 -2.09
CA LEU A 434 30.68 -16.76 -1.78
C LEU A 434 30.52 -17.64 -0.55
N GLY A 435 31.29 -18.71 -0.50
CA GLY A 435 31.26 -19.61 0.66
C GLY A 435 32.57 -20.35 0.89
N LEU A 436 32.80 -20.67 2.16
CA LEU A 436 33.90 -21.46 2.66
C LEU A 436 33.36 -22.60 3.50
N ASP A 437 33.92 -23.80 3.40
CA ASP A 437 33.62 -24.94 4.27
C ASP A 437 34.92 -25.53 4.78
N TRP A 438 35.05 -25.64 6.09
CA TRP A 438 36.19 -26.25 6.76
C TRP A 438 35.78 -27.47 7.55
N ARG A 439 36.50 -28.60 7.34
CA ARG A 439 36.20 -29.88 7.97
C ARG A 439 37.37 -30.44 8.76
N MET A 440 37.05 -31.11 9.85
CA MET A 440 38.03 -31.83 10.67
C MET A 440 37.39 -33.10 11.26
N GLY A 441 37.79 -34.25 10.74
CA GLY A 441 37.08 -35.50 11.05
C GLY A 441 35.63 -35.44 10.61
N GLY A 442 34.67 -35.90 11.31
CA GLY A 442 33.27 -35.77 10.95
C GLY A 442 32.61 -34.39 11.26
N HIS A 443 33.37 -33.38 11.70
CA HIS A 443 32.83 -32.05 12.03
C HIS A 443 33.10 -31.06 10.90
N PHE A 444 32.21 -30.05 10.74
CA PHE A 444 32.39 -28.96 9.77
C PHE A 444 31.93 -27.62 10.32
N VAL A 445 32.48 -26.57 9.77
CA VAL A 445 32.02 -25.18 9.90
C VAL A 445 32.03 -24.56 8.52
N SER A 446 30.88 -24.04 8.10
CA SER A 446 30.72 -23.32 6.84
C SER A 446 30.40 -21.87 7.10
N LEU A 447 30.97 -20.99 6.30
CA LEU A 447 30.70 -19.56 6.26
C LEU A 447 30.28 -19.21 4.82
N SER A 448 29.13 -18.61 4.64
CA SER A 448 28.71 -18.09 3.36
C SER A 448 28.16 -16.67 3.48
N GLY A 449 28.16 -15.93 2.39
CA GLY A 449 27.60 -14.61 2.32
C GLY A 449 27.46 -14.13 0.88
N GLY A 450 26.58 -13.18 0.67
CA GLY A 450 26.31 -12.67 -0.66
C GLY A 450 25.52 -11.39 -0.66
N ALA A 451 25.34 -10.86 -1.89
CA ALA A 451 24.57 -9.66 -2.16
C ALA A 451 23.63 -9.90 -3.36
N GLY A 452 22.46 -9.28 -3.31
CA GLY A 452 21.45 -9.33 -4.35
C GLY A 452 21.00 -7.93 -4.78
N PHE A 453 20.55 -7.84 -6.03
CA PHE A 453 20.00 -6.65 -6.64
C PHE A 453 18.68 -7.04 -7.31
N ALA A 454 17.61 -6.42 -6.89
CA ALA A 454 16.29 -6.67 -7.44
C ALA A 454 15.74 -5.42 -8.15
N SER A 455 15.06 -5.66 -9.27
CA SER A 455 14.30 -4.67 -10.03
C SER A 455 12.86 -5.15 -10.11
N PHE A 456 11.92 -4.33 -9.64
CA PHE A 456 10.48 -4.59 -9.66
C PHE A 456 9.87 -3.81 -10.81
N GLY A 457 9.69 -4.48 -11.95
CA GLY A 457 9.04 -3.93 -13.12
C GLY A 457 7.53 -3.81 -12.93
N ASP A 458 6.89 -2.91 -13.70
CA ASP A 458 5.43 -2.71 -13.70
C ASP A 458 4.82 -2.58 -12.29
N PHE A 459 5.49 -1.87 -11.40
CA PHE A 459 4.91 -1.58 -10.09
C PHE A 459 3.59 -0.82 -10.25
N ARG A 460 2.51 -1.36 -9.71
CA ARG A 460 1.17 -0.78 -9.76
C ARG A 460 0.48 -0.88 -8.41
N ARG A 461 -0.11 0.22 -7.99
CA ARG A 461 -1.03 0.27 -6.86
C ARG A 461 -2.44 0.61 -7.34
N SER A 462 -3.39 -0.26 -7.10
CA SER A 462 -4.81 -0.01 -7.36
C SER A 462 -5.32 1.10 -6.45
N THR A 463 -6.39 1.77 -6.87
CA THR A 463 -7.05 2.80 -6.04
C THR A 463 -8.48 2.38 -5.68
N LEU A 464 -9.10 3.10 -4.77
CA LEU A 464 -10.53 2.94 -4.44
C LEU A 464 -11.45 3.51 -5.53
N VAL A 465 -10.89 4.18 -6.53
CA VAL A 465 -11.63 4.89 -7.60
C VAL A 465 -11.59 4.06 -8.89
N GLY A 466 -12.32 2.95 -8.90
CA GLY A 466 -12.49 2.12 -10.09
C GLY A 466 -11.17 1.66 -10.72
N PRO A 467 -10.97 1.88 -12.05
CA PRO A 467 -9.81 1.37 -12.77
C PRO A 467 -8.55 2.22 -12.63
N LEU A 468 -8.59 3.32 -11.84
CA LEU A 468 -7.43 4.18 -11.69
C LEU A 468 -6.34 3.48 -10.87
N THR A 469 -5.11 3.63 -11.31
CA THR A 469 -3.92 3.06 -10.67
C THR A 469 -2.82 4.10 -10.56
N GLU A 470 -2.09 4.04 -9.47
CA GLU A 470 -0.80 4.70 -9.30
C GLU A 470 0.31 3.70 -9.64
N GLY A 471 1.44 4.14 -10.14
CA GLY A 471 2.47 3.16 -10.48
C GLY A 471 3.83 3.76 -10.82
N ARG A 472 4.78 2.84 -11.11
CA ARG A 472 6.12 3.14 -11.54
C ARG A 472 6.62 2.03 -12.46
N ASN A 473 7.33 2.37 -13.53
CA ASN A 473 7.86 1.36 -14.46
C ASN A 473 8.87 0.43 -13.79
N GLU A 474 9.69 0.97 -12.88
CA GLU A 474 10.73 0.21 -12.19
C GLU A 474 10.96 0.76 -10.78
N VAL A 475 11.04 -0.15 -9.80
CA VAL A 475 11.49 0.14 -8.43
C VAL A 475 12.66 -0.78 -8.10
N LYS A 476 13.65 -0.30 -7.36
CA LYS A 476 14.89 -1.04 -7.06
C LYS A 476 14.96 -1.46 -5.61
N ALA A 477 15.53 -2.64 -5.38
CA ALA A 477 15.90 -3.11 -4.07
C ALA A 477 17.29 -3.75 -4.08
N GLN A 478 17.88 -3.85 -2.90
CA GLN A 478 19.17 -4.50 -2.66
C GLN A 478 19.05 -5.41 -1.45
N SER A 479 19.87 -6.44 -1.40
CA SER A 479 19.93 -7.34 -0.27
C SER A 479 21.34 -7.83 0.00
N ALA A 480 21.60 -8.23 1.25
CA ALA A 480 22.85 -8.84 1.66
C ALA A 480 22.60 -9.91 2.71
N SER A 481 23.47 -10.91 2.78
CA SER A 481 23.39 -11.93 3.82
C SER A 481 24.74 -12.43 4.25
N VAL A 482 24.82 -12.91 5.49
CA VAL A 482 25.91 -13.72 6.01
C VAL A 482 25.33 -14.89 6.80
N GLU A 483 25.90 -16.07 6.64
CA GLU A 483 25.43 -17.28 7.30
C GLU A 483 26.62 -18.11 7.79
N VAL A 484 26.48 -18.64 8.99
CA VAL A 484 27.41 -19.62 9.59
C VAL A 484 26.63 -20.88 9.90
N GLN A 485 27.16 -22.02 9.46
CA GLN A 485 26.66 -23.34 9.81
C GLN A 485 27.76 -24.15 10.54
N ALA A 486 27.35 -24.96 11.50
CA ALA A 486 28.27 -25.90 12.16
C ALA A 486 27.52 -27.22 12.42
N GLY A 487 28.18 -28.33 12.15
CA GLY A 487 27.58 -29.65 12.30
C GLY A 487 28.57 -30.78 12.33
N CYS A 488 28.06 -32.00 12.34
CA CYS A 488 28.87 -33.19 12.27
C CYS A 488 28.19 -34.31 11.50
N ASP A 489 28.95 -34.98 10.62
CA ASP A 489 28.52 -36.16 9.89
C ASP A 489 28.70 -37.42 10.73
N ARG A 490 27.70 -38.29 10.77
CA ARG A 490 27.67 -39.57 11.47
C ARG A 490 27.29 -40.67 10.51
N ASP A 491 28.23 -41.57 10.23
CA ASP A 491 27.95 -42.78 9.45
C ASP A 491 27.07 -43.75 10.26
N MET A 492 25.96 -44.17 9.66
CA MET A 492 24.97 -45.09 10.24
C MET A 492 24.77 -46.31 9.35
N GLY A 493 25.86 -46.81 8.72
CA GLY A 493 25.80 -48.05 7.94
C GLY A 493 25.10 -47.86 6.57
N GLY A 494 25.62 -46.95 5.76
CA GLY A 494 25.08 -46.63 4.43
C GLY A 494 24.18 -45.37 4.39
N TRP A 495 23.93 -44.79 5.55
CA TRP A 495 23.28 -43.48 5.73
C TRP A 495 24.22 -42.56 6.51
N THR A 496 24.25 -41.32 6.12
CA THR A 496 24.89 -40.23 6.88
C THR A 496 23.84 -39.40 7.56
N LEU A 497 23.92 -39.27 8.86
CA LEU A 497 23.08 -38.34 9.65
C LEU A 497 23.91 -37.12 10.02
N THR A 498 23.40 -35.92 9.73
CA THR A 498 24.11 -34.66 9.97
C THR A 498 23.24 -33.72 10.82
N PRO A 499 23.36 -33.76 12.16
CA PRO A 499 22.85 -32.68 12.99
C PRO A 499 23.70 -31.43 12.78
N LEU A 500 23.03 -30.29 12.56
CA LEU A 500 23.69 -29.00 12.39
C LEU A 500 22.88 -27.87 13.02
N VAL A 501 23.56 -26.78 13.28
CA VAL A 501 22.97 -25.49 13.66
C VAL A 501 23.40 -24.44 12.66
N ARG A 502 22.51 -23.46 12.41
CA ARG A 502 22.73 -22.35 11.48
C ARG A 502 22.39 -21.04 12.17
N LEU A 503 23.19 -20.03 11.92
CA LEU A 503 22.94 -18.64 12.27
C LEU A 503 23.06 -17.80 11.01
N SER A 504 22.03 -17.05 10.66
CA SER A 504 22.03 -16.19 9.48
C SER A 504 21.59 -14.77 9.84
N HIS A 505 22.20 -13.80 9.18
CA HIS A 505 21.75 -12.41 9.19
C HIS A 505 21.50 -11.98 7.75
N VAL A 506 20.34 -11.37 7.52
CA VAL A 506 19.90 -10.93 6.20
C VAL A 506 19.38 -9.51 6.28
N ASP A 507 19.81 -8.69 5.33
CA ASP A 507 19.32 -7.33 5.10
C ASP A 507 18.58 -7.28 3.76
N GLY A 508 17.46 -6.55 3.72
CA GLY A 508 16.72 -6.16 2.52
C GLY A 508 16.46 -4.66 2.54
N LYS A 509 16.67 -4.00 1.42
CA LYS A 509 16.48 -2.55 1.29
C LYS A 509 15.73 -2.20 0.03
N MET A 510 14.58 -1.52 0.17
CA MET A 510 13.89 -0.83 -0.91
C MET A 510 14.47 0.56 -1.07
N SER A 511 14.85 0.95 -2.29
CA SER A 511 15.21 2.32 -2.61
C SER A 511 13.96 3.19 -2.70
N GLY A 512 14.03 4.43 -2.21
CA GLY A 512 12.94 5.37 -2.33
C GLY A 512 12.54 5.65 -3.79
N PHE A 513 11.25 5.82 -4.02
CA PHE A 513 10.72 6.09 -5.35
C PHE A 513 9.43 6.91 -5.30
N SER A 514 9.02 7.44 -6.44
CA SER A 514 7.76 8.17 -6.59
C SER A 514 6.86 7.47 -7.59
N GLU A 515 5.60 7.29 -7.22
CA GLU A 515 4.54 6.85 -8.13
C GLU A 515 4.23 7.94 -9.17
N LEU A 516 3.61 7.52 -10.25
CA LEU A 516 2.99 8.37 -11.27
C LEU A 516 1.53 7.94 -11.38
N GLY A 517 0.62 8.88 -11.35
CA GLY A 517 -0.80 8.60 -11.46
C GLY A 517 -1.67 9.81 -11.15
N PRO A 518 -2.99 9.72 -11.41
CA PRO A 518 -3.88 10.87 -11.44
C PRO A 518 -4.48 11.26 -10.09
N LEU A 519 -4.27 10.49 -9.02
CA LEU A 519 -4.94 10.74 -7.75
C LEU A 519 -3.95 10.96 -6.60
N ALA A 520 -3.82 9.96 -5.75
CA ALA A 520 -3.07 10.02 -4.50
C ALA A 520 -1.70 9.33 -4.66
N ALA A 521 -0.93 9.74 -5.66
CA ALA A 521 0.42 9.22 -5.89
C ALA A 521 1.35 9.53 -4.71
N VAL A 522 2.18 8.56 -4.35
CA VAL A 522 3.04 8.60 -3.17
C VAL A 522 4.51 8.66 -3.57
N ALA A 523 5.26 9.52 -2.90
CA ALA A 523 6.72 9.46 -2.84
C ALA A 523 7.13 8.68 -1.59
N TYR A 524 7.70 7.49 -1.80
CA TYR A 524 8.21 6.62 -0.73
C TYR A 524 9.66 6.94 -0.42
N SER A 525 10.01 6.85 0.85
CA SER A 525 11.40 6.88 1.31
C SER A 525 12.04 5.49 1.20
N ASP A 526 13.37 5.42 1.35
CA ASP A 526 14.07 4.14 1.56
C ASP A 526 13.44 3.38 2.73
N ARG A 527 13.34 2.05 2.59
CA ARG A 527 12.92 1.16 3.67
C ARG A 527 13.93 0.03 3.85
N ASP A 528 14.47 -0.09 5.05
CA ASP A 528 15.40 -1.13 5.43
C ASP A 528 14.71 -2.15 6.35
N VAL A 529 14.89 -3.44 6.06
CA VAL A 529 14.43 -4.56 6.88
C VAL A 529 15.58 -5.51 7.11
N ASN A 530 15.71 -6.05 8.31
CA ASN A 530 16.69 -7.11 8.56
C ASN A 530 16.22 -8.05 9.65
N ALA A 531 16.77 -9.27 9.62
CA ALA A 531 16.61 -10.20 10.72
C ALA A 531 17.82 -11.10 10.87
N THR A 532 18.10 -11.46 12.11
CA THR A 532 18.99 -12.54 12.51
C THR A 532 18.15 -13.75 12.88
N SER A 533 18.39 -14.88 12.23
CA SER A 533 17.68 -16.14 12.45
C SER A 533 18.63 -17.23 12.90
N GLY A 534 18.14 -18.12 13.77
CA GLY A 534 18.82 -19.34 14.15
C GLY A 534 18.02 -20.56 13.73
N ALA A 535 18.67 -21.62 13.25
CA ALA A 535 18.02 -22.88 12.92
C ALA A 535 18.78 -24.08 13.52
N ALA A 536 18.02 -25.14 13.84
CA ALA A 536 18.55 -26.46 14.15
C ALA A 536 17.97 -27.45 13.14
N GLU A 537 18.83 -28.21 12.47
CA GLU A 537 18.47 -29.13 11.41
C GLU A 537 19.05 -30.52 11.66
N LEU A 538 18.33 -31.54 11.23
CA LEU A 538 18.82 -32.91 11.09
C LEU A 538 18.67 -33.29 9.62
N ARG A 539 19.80 -33.57 8.99
CA ARG A 539 19.85 -34.06 7.60
C ARG A 539 20.16 -35.55 7.60
N ALA A 540 19.58 -36.27 6.66
CA ALA A 540 19.86 -37.67 6.40
C ALA A 540 20.11 -37.84 4.91
N ALA A 541 21.23 -38.45 4.54
CA ALA A 541 21.57 -38.77 3.15
C ALA A 541 22.00 -40.24 3.04
N GLY A 542 21.59 -40.90 1.96
CA GLY A 542 21.90 -42.29 1.71
C GLY A 542 21.71 -42.69 0.26
N HIS A 543 22.03 -43.94 -0.07
CA HIS A 543 21.93 -44.47 -1.43
C HIS A 543 21.05 -45.74 -1.46
N LEU A 544 20.25 -45.87 -2.50
CA LEU A 544 19.55 -47.09 -2.85
C LEU A 544 20.28 -47.74 -4.04
N GLY A 545 21.06 -48.76 -3.75
CA GLY A 545 22.02 -49.30 -4.71
C GLY A 545 23.09 -48.29 -5.08
N GLU A 546 23.78 -48.48 -6.22
CA GLU A 546 24.92 -47.66 -6.63
C GLU A 546 24.55 -46.38 -7.40
N LYS A 547 23.28 -46.22 -7.81
CA LYS A 547 22.89 -45.19 -8.79
C LYS A 547 21.92 -44.13 -8.26
N VAL A 548 21.19 -44.40 -7.19
CA VAL A 548 20.16 -43.50 -6.72
C VAL A 548 20.44 -43.05 -5.28
N GLY A 549 20.65 -41.77 -5.10
CA GLY A 549 20.80 -41.14 -3.79
C GLY A 549 19.50 -40.48 -3.30
N PHE A 550 19.31 -40.46 -2.00
CA PHE A 550 18.23 -39.78 -1.32
C PHE A 550 18.77 -38.88 -0.24
N ASP A 551 18.18 -37.71 -0.07
CA ASP A 551 18.42 -36.86 1.07
C ASP A 551 17.10 -36.32 1.64
N ALA A 552 17.09 -36.09 2.94
CA ALA A 552 15.98 -35.48 3.65
C ALA A 552 16.51 -34.51 4.71
N VAL A 553 15.77 -33.47 4.99
CA VAL A 553 16.04 -32.53 6.08
C VAL A 553 14.77 -32.23 6.86
N ILE A 554 14.89 -32.23 8.17
CA ILE A 554 13.89 -31.70 9.08
C ILE A 554 14.56 -30.71 10.02
N GLY A 555 13.89 -29.66 10.40
CA GLY A 555 14.47 -28.65 11.26
C GLY A 555 13.44 -27.65 11.78
N TYR A 556 13.95 -26.70 12.51
CA TYR A 556 13.19 -25.61 13.05
C TYR A 556 14.02 -24.33 13.01
N GLU A 557 13.45 -23.28 12.46
CA GLU A 557 14.05 -21.96 12.32
C GLU A 557 13.29 -20.94 13.16
N GLY A 558 14.00 -20.02 13.83
CA GLY A 558 13.41 -18.95 14.63
C GLY A 558 14.16 -17.64 14.46
N VAL A 559 13.43 -16.54 14.46
CA VAL A 559 14.00 -15.18 14.44
C VAL A 559 14.48 -14.84 15.84
N LEU A 560 15.77 -14.48 15.98
CA LEU A 560 16.43 -14.08 17.22
C LEU A 560 16.33 -12.56 17.46
N GLY A 561 16.23 -11.77 16.39
CA GLY A 561 16.11 -10.32 16.43
C GLY A 561 16.12 -9.73 15.03
N GLY A 562 15.74 -8.46 14.91
CA GLY A 562 15.72 -7.76 13.62
C GLY A 562 15.04 -6.41 13.69
N LYS A 563 15.06 -5.69 12.58
CA LYS A 563 14.42 -4.39 12.38
C LYS A 563 13.28 -4.53 11.38
N GLU A 564 12.10 -4.04 11.74
CA GLU A 564 10.90 -4.14 10.90
C GLU A 564 10.87 -3.09 9.78
N GLY A 565 11.39 -1.90 10.05
CA GLY A 565 11.37 -0.77 9.12
C GLY A 565 9.97 -0.34 8.71
N ASP A 566 9.50 0.81 9.21
CA ASP A 566 8.21 1.35 8.82
C ASP A 566 8.23 1.84 7.37
N LEU A 567 7.08 1.82 6.71
CA LEU A 567 6.93 2.38 5.38
C LEU A 567 6.64 3.87 5.49
N LYS A 568 7.58 4.70 5.06
CA LYS A 568 7.49 6.15 5.08
C LYS A 568 7.19 6.70 3.70
N GLY A 569 6.29 7.70 3.65
CA GLY A 569 5.94 8.33 2.40
C GLY A 569 5.21 9.66 2.58
N ARG A 570 4.96 10.31 1.45
CA ARG A 570 4.14 11.52 1.39
C ARG A 570 3.38 11.55 0.07
N LEU A 571 2.21 12.15 0.06
CA LEU A 571 1.48 12.45 -1.17
C LEU A 571 2.28 13.43 -2.04
N ILE A 572 2.34 13.16 -3.33
CA ILE A 572 3.03 14.02 -4.30
C ILE A 572 2.13 15.22 -4.61
N SER A 573 2.74 16.39 -4.78
CA SER A 573 2.03 17.65 -5.09
C SER A 573 0.85 17.93 -4.13
N ASN A 574 1.05 17.64 -2.84
CA ASN A 574 0.03 17.78 -1.82
C ASN A 574 0.64 18.37 -0.54
N THR A 575 -0.16 19.05 0.24
CA THR A 575 0.23 19.67 1.52
C THR A 575 -0.11 18.81 2.73
N ALA A 576 -0.57 17.57 2.51
CA ALA A 576 -0.72 16.58 3.56
C ALA A 576 0.61 16.26 4.23
N LEU A 577 0.58 16.05 5.55
CA LEU A 577 1.77 15.64 6.30
C LEU A 577 2.31 14.31 5.81
N PRO A 578 3.63 14.08 5.87
CA PRO A 578 4.22 12.76 5.64
C PRO A 578 3.63 11.71 6.60
N PHE A 579 3.57 10.48 6.14
CA PHE A 579 3.11 9.35 6.94
C PHE A 579 4.24 8.38 7.27
N ASP A 580 4.02 7.64 8.35
CA ASP A 580 4.87 6.56 8.83
C ASP A 580 3.96 5.37 9.16
N GLU A 581 3.89 4.38 8.26
CA GLU A 581 3.00 3.23 8.39
C GLU A 581 3.77 2.05 8.98
N PRO A 582 3.41 1.57 10.18
CA PRO A 582 4.05 0.42 10.79
C PRO A 582 3.87 -0.83 9.93
N MET A 583 4.97 -1.52 9.64
CA MET A 583 4.98 -2.79 8.91
C MET A 583 5.16 -3.94 9.90
N GLY A 584 4.68 -5.13 9.53
CA GLY A 584 4.88 -6.32 10.36
C GLY A 584 6.32 -6.84 10.30
N LYS A 585 6.68 -7.73 11.23
CA LYS A 585 8.01 -8.35 11.31
C LYS A 585 8.37 -9.12 10.06
N VAL A 586 9.56 -8.91 9.54
CA VAL A 586 10.18 -9.79 8.55
C VAL A 586 10.80 -10.99 9.28
N GLY A 587 10.85 -12.11 8.58
CA GLY A 587 11.27 -13.37 9.19
C GLY A 587 10.19 -13.96 10.10
N SER A 588 9.99 -15.25 10.08
CA SER A 588 9.05 -15.95 10.94
C SER A 588 9.65 -17.25 11.42
N THR A 589 9.18 -17.70 12.56
CA THR A 589 9.54 -18.98 13.14
C THR A 589 8.75 -20.09 12.46
N GLY A 590 9.41 -21.19 12.06
CA GLY A 590 8.74 -22.26 11.34
C GLY A 590 9.50 -23.60 11.34
N ALA A 591 8.74 -24.66 11.04
CA ALA A 591 9.29 -25.97 10.74
C ALA A 591 9.86 -26.00 9.32
N LEU A 592 11.04 -26.57 9.18
CA LEU A 592 11.74 -26.76 7.92
C LEU A 592 11.71 -28.22 7.53
N VAL A 593 11.33 -28.50 6.28
CA VAL A 593 11.37 -29.83 5.69
C VAL A 593 11.99 -29.76 4.30
N GLY A 594 12.71 -30.82 3.91
CA GLY A 594 13.25 -30.95 2.57
C GLY A 594 13.42 -32.40 2.18
N LEU A 595 13.37 -32.65 0.89
CA LEU A 595 13.57 -33.96 0.27
C LEU A 595 14.36 -33.80 -1.01
N GLY A 596 15.24 -34.74 -1.31
CA GLY A 596 15.98 -34.78 -2.55
C GLY A 596 16.17 -36.21 -3.06
N VAL A 597 16.19 -36.33 -4.36
CA VAL A 597 16.52 -37.57 -5.07
C VAL A 597 17.58 -37.24 -6.13
N SER A 598 18.65 -38.00 -6.11
CA SER A 598 19.75 -37.83 -7.09
C SER A 598 20.04 -39.12 -7.85
N MET A 599 20.51 -38.98 -9.09
CA MET A 599 20.93 -40.10 -9.91
C MET A 599 22.14 -39.74 -10.79
N LYS A 600 22.99 -40.70 -11.05
CA LYS A 600 24.07 -40.56 -12.04
C LYS A 600 23.53 -40.82 -13.46
N VAL A 601 23.70 -39.84 -14.34
CA VAL A 601 23.34 -39.90 -15.74
C VAL A 601 24.59 -39.63 -16.57
N ALA A 602 25.18 -40.66 -17.12
CA ALA A 602 26.49 -40.60 -17.80
C ALA A 602 27.59 -40.05 -16.86
N ARG A 603 28.09 -38.85 -17.12
CA ARG A 603 29.13 -38.17 -16.35
C ARG A 603 28.60 -37.05 -15.45
N PHE A 604 27.31 -36.97 -15.31
CA PHE A 604 26.64 -35.92 -14.55
C PHE A 604 25.82 -36.52 -13.39
N ASP A 605 25.70 -35.77 -12.34
CA ASP A 605 24.75 -36.02 -11.28
C ASP A 605 23.51 -35.13 -11.50
N LEU A 606 22.35 -35.75 -11.62
CA LEU A 606 21.06 -35.08 -11.72
C LEU A 606 20.35 -35.19 -10.36
N LYS A 607 19.96 -34.06 -9.75
CA LYS A 607 19.27 -34.00 -8.48
C LYS A 607 17.98 -33.21 -8.60
N ALA A 608 16.86 -33.79 -8.18
CA ALA A 608 15.61 -33.05 -7.94
C ALA A 608 15.46 -32.87 -6.43
N SER A 609 15.20 -31.66 -5.98
CA SER A 609 15.04 -31.36 -4.56
C SER A 609 13.88 -30.39 -4.32
N TYR A 610 13.31 -30.52 -3.13
CA TYR A 610 12.29 -29.64 -2.59
C TYR A 610 12.70 -29.23 -1.18
N ARG A 611 12.49 -27.97 -0.82
CA ARG A 611 12.66 -27.42 0.53
C ARG A 611 11.48 -26.51 0.85
N GLY A 612 10.92 -26.63 2.04
CA GLY A 612 9.82 -25.78 2.49
C GLY A 612 9.99 -25.37 3.94
N THR A 613 9.62 -24.14 4.26
CA THR A 613 9.49 -23.65 5.63
C THR A 613 8.03 -23.24 5.88
N PHE A 614 7.46 -23.79 6.95
CA PHE A 614 6.07 -23.61 7.32
C PHE A 614 6.00 -23.08 8.74
N GLY A 615 5.37 -21.94 8.97
CA GLY A 615 5.48 -21.31 10.27
C GLY A 615 4.38 -20.34 10.66
N SER A 616 4.69 -19.49 11.62
CA SER A 616 3.81 -18.44 12.10
C SER A 616 3.41 -17.46 11.00
N GLN A 617 2.31 -16.75 11.17
CA GLN A 617 1.76 -15.79 10.20
C GLN A 617 1.41 -16.42 8.83
N SER A 618 0.97 -17.67 8.85
CA SER A 618 0.69 -18.44 7.61
C SER A 618 1.85 -18.44 6.62
N ARG A 619 3.10 -18.40 7.14
CA ARG A 619 4.31 -18.46 6.32
C ARG A 619 4.35 -19.76 5.55
N ARG A 620 4.53 -19.65 4.27
CA ARG A 620 4.80 -20.74 3.35
C ARG A 620 5.90 -20.28 2.40
N ASP A 621 7.12 -20.79 2.60
CA ASP A 621 8.22 -20.62 1.67
C ASP A 621 8.54 -21.99 1.08
N GLN A 622 8.55 -22.12 -0.23
CA GLN A 622 8.76 -23.39 -0.93
C GLN A 622 9.68 -23.16 -2.11
N ALA A 623 10.74 -23.95 -2.18
CA ALA A 623 11.63 -23.97 -3.33
C ALA A 623 11.72 -25.39 -3.89
N ALA A 624 11.65 -25.50 -5.21
CA ALA A 624 11.91 -26.73 -5.95
C ALA A 624 13.07 -26.49 -6.91
N MET A 625 13.98 -27.44 -7.00
CA MET A 625 15.17 -27.33 -7.85
C MET A 625 15.41 -28.61 -8.65
N LEU A 626 15.91 -28.42 -9.86
CA LEU A 626 16.47 -29.49 -10.68
C LEU A 626 17.92 -29.13 -11.01
N THR A 627 18.87 -29.80 -10.36
CA THR A 627 20.30 -29.52 -10.45
C THR A 627 21.00 -30.53 -11.32
N LEU A 628 21.79 -30.06 -12.28
CA LEU A 628 22.77 -30.83 -13.03
C LEU A 628 24.16 -30.42 -12.56
N SER A 629 24.95 -31.38 -12.12
CA SER A 629 26.32 -31.12 -11.64
C SER A 629 27.32 -32.11 -12.18
N LYS A 630 28.59 -31.70 -12.19
CA LYS A 630 29.72 -32.53 -12.65
C LYS A 630 30.96 -32.23 -11.82
N ALA A 631 31.54 -33.28 -11.26
CA ALA A 631 32.86 -33.26 -10.67
C ALA A 631 33.96 -33.58 -11.71
N PHE A 632 35.16 -33.00 -11.53
CA PHE A 632 36.31 -33.23 -12.43
C PHE A 632 37.66 -32.87 -11.75
#